data_0fe878f970964c1d09474f4095966d39
#
_entry.id   0fe878f970964c1d09474f4095966d39
#
_cell.length_a   1.000
_cell.length_b   1.000
_cell.length_c   1.000
_cell.angle_alpha   90.00
_cell.angle_beta   90.00
_cell.angle_gamma   90.00
#
_symmetry.space_group_name_H-M   'P 1'
#
loop_
_entity.id
_entity.type
_entity.pdbx_description
1 polymer ?
#
loop_
_entity_poly.entity_id
_entity_poly.type
_entity_poly.pdbx_seq_one_letter_code
_entity_poly.pdbx_strand_id
1 'polypeptide(L)'
;MDATKIGTFIAAERRAKGWTQRQLADKLQLTDKAVSRWETGKGLPDVSFLLPLAAALDVSVGELLAGESQPQPPAVQAAKTRTAEQLASYTRELGPQLRRRRACTVLAGLLLFAAAFLSLQFLRLLMGGAGIHGLSVTSLLLLVVLPFVFATFAFWLLRLLCTDGLAETRAFRRASAMAVAGLWLFDLYFATAFSGCVAFPVLDFWRDPSWQANVNLVPFRQIMQYLLCLVSGQGYLSGGGYAFRGHFAFWMNFFVFSVPVLLLPRISPRWRGAGAAVWLAVLGGSVIEVTQLFVRIDTAPFRFDVDAILLRVLGAVVFWRIGRIPAVKKLLAHLF
;
A
#
# COMPACT_ATOMS: atom_id res chain seq x y z
N MET A 1 -23.40 62.11 -2.76
CA MET A 1 -22.20 61.42 -3.30
C MET A 1 -21.53 62.36 -4.27
N ASP A 2 -20.27 62.66 -4.05
CA ASP A 2 -19.48 63.54 -4.94
C ASP A 2 -18.69 62.66 -5.92
N ALA A 3 -19.13 62.64 -7.20
CA ALA A 3 -18.55 61.80 -8.23
C ALA A 3 -17.07 62.15 -8.48
N THR A 4 -16.65 63.42 -8.29
CA THR A 4 -15.30 63.88 -8.44
C THR A 4 -14.39 63.37 -7.34
N LYS A 5 -14.88 63.37 -6.09
CA LYS A 5 -14.14 62.85 -4.95
C LYS A 5 -13.92 61.33 -5.05
N ILE A 6 -14.98 60.62 -5.42
CA ILE A 6 -14.90 59.15 -5.65
C ILE A 6 -13.95 58.84 -6.80
N GLY A 7 -14.03 59.57 -7.92
CA GLY A 7 -13.19 59.36 -9.06
C GLY A 7 -11.70 59.60 -8.80
N THR A 8 -11.38 60.67 -8.07
CA THR A 8 -10.00 60.96 -7.65
C THR A 8 -9.44 59.89 -6.72
N PHE A 9 -10.28 59.32 -5.83
CA PHE A 9 -9.91 58.26 -4.93
C PHE A 9 -9.61 56.97 -5.74
N ILE A 10 -10.49 56.59 -6.66
CA ILE A 10 -10.25 55.44 -7.56
C ILE A 10 -8.93 55.57 -8.29
N ALA A 11 -8.65 56.76 -8.85
CA ALA A 11 -7.42 57.02 -9.56
C ALA A 11 -6.17 56.92 -8.67
N ALA A 12 -6.27 57.39 -7.40
CA ALA A 12 -5.19 57.34 -6.43
C ALA A 12 -4.85 55.89 -6.06
N GLU A 13 -5.86 55.09 -5.67
CA GLU A 13 -5.70 53.70 -5.28
C GLU A 13 -5.18 52.83 -6.44
N ARG A 14 -5.69 53.04 -7.68
CA ARG A 14 -5.18 52.35 -8.85
C ARG A 14 -3.69 52.66 -9.09
N ARG A 15 -3.31 53.95 -9.01
CA ARG A 15 -1.89 54.36 -9.17
C ARG A 15 -0.99 53.80 -8.08
N ALA A 16 -1.48 53.77 -6.83
CA ALA A 16 -0.73 53.15 -5.72
C ALA A 16 -0.41 51.68 -5.97
N LYS A 17 -1.27 50.97 -6.73
CA LYS A 17 -1.02 49.59 -7.17
C LYS A 17 -0.19 49.48 -8.47
N GLY A 18 0.24 50.62 -9.06
CA GLY A 18 1.00 50.66 -10.29
C GLY A 18 0.22 50.26 -11.55
N TRP A 19 -1.11 50.30 -11.51
CA TRP A 19 -1.95 49.86 -12.64
C TRP A 19 -2.32 50.99 -13.58
N THR A 20 -2.38 50.67 -14.88
CA THR A 20 -3.01 51.53 -15.88
C THR A 20 -4.53 51.43 -15.80
N GLN A 21 -5.25 52.43 -16.35
CA GLN A 21 -6.72 52.36 -16.48
C GLN A 21 -7.20 51.11 -17.18
N ARG A 22 -6.46 50.68 -18.22
CA ARG A 22 -6.73 49.47 -18.98
C ARG A 22 -6.61 48.20 -18.09
N GLN A 23 -5.56 48.11 -17.31
CA GLN A 23 -5.36 46.95 -16.42
C GLN A 23 -6.44 46.86 -15.36
N LEU A 24 -6.95 47.97 -14.81
CA LEU A 24 -8.06 47.96 -13.91
C LEU A 24 -9.36 47.55 -14.63
N ALA A 25 -9.58 48.06 -15.84
CA ALA A 25 -10.73 47.74 -16.67
C ALA A 25 -10.74 46.23 -17.04
N ASP A 26 -9.62 45.67 -17.42
CA ASP A 26 -9.47 44.23 -17.74
C ASP A 26 -9.83 43.34 -16.53
N LYS A 27 -9.41 43.73 -15.31
CA LYS A 27 -9.77 43.00 -14.06
C LYS A 27 -11.24 43.03 -13.77
N LEU A 28 -11.94 44.09 -14.18
CA LEU A 28 -13.37 44.28 -13.98
C LEU A 28 -14.21 43.85 -15.19
N GLN A 29 -13.56 43.35 -16.25
CA GLN A 29 -14.19 43.01 -17.53
C GLN A 29 -14.97 44.17 -18.15
N LEU A 30 -14.37 45.35 -18.06
CA LEU A 30 -14.91 46.60 -18.58
C LEU A 30 -13.97 47.25 -19.64
N THR A 31 -14.44 48.34 -20.22
CA THR A 31 -13.61 49.16 -21.11
C THR A 31 -12.80 50.21 -20.32
N ASP A 32 -11.64 50.52 -20.77
CA ASP A 32 -10.79 51.61 -20.24
C ASP A 32 -11.53 52.97 -20.16
N LYS A 33 -12.43 53.21 -21.13
CA LYS A 33 -13.33 54.39 -21.13
C LYS A 33 -14.26 54.45 -19.93
N ALA A 34 -14.73 53.30 -19.45
CA ALA A 34 -15.60 53.27 -18.24
C ALA A 34 -14.80 53.71 -17.00
N VAL A 35 -13.59 53.15 -16.81
CA VAL A 35 -12.70 53.53 -15.70
C VAL A 35 -12.29 55.01 -15.81
N SER A 36 -11.96 55.51 -17.03
CA SER A 36 -11.60 56.88 -17.27
C SER A 36 -12.76 57.85 -16.90
N ARG A 37 -14.01 57.47 -17.25
CA ARG A 37 -15.20 58.29 -16.87
C ARG A 37 -15.37 58.36 -15.35
N TRP A 38 -15.13 57.30 -14.64
CA TRP A 38 -15.20 57.27 -13.19
C TRP A 38 -14.12 58.17 -12.56
N GLU A 39 -12.88 57.99 -13.00
CA GLU A 39 -11.72 58.75 -12.50
C GLU A 39 -11.80 60.26 -12.79
N THR A 40 -12.48 60.67 -13.87
CA THR A 40 -12.72 62.07 -14.21
C THR A 40 -14.00 62.67 -13.61
N GLY A 41 -14.73 61.91 -12.82
CA GLY A 41 -16.00 62.33 -12.20
C GLY A 41 -17.13 62.49 -13.20
N LYS A 42 -17.00 62.05 -14.44
CA LYS A 42 -18.06 62.13 -15.48
C LYS A 42 -19.12 61.06 -15.37
N GLY A 43 -19.03 60.20 -14.35
CA GLY A 43 -19.96 59.18 -14.01
C GLY A 43 -19.51 58.41 -12.77
N LEU A 44 -20.45 57.74 -12.10
CA LEU A 44 -20.18 56.86 -10.95
C LEU A 44 -20.16 55.42 -11.44
N PRO A 45 -19.45 54.51 -10.73
CA PRO A 45 -19.57 53.08 -10.93
C PRO A 45 -21.03 52.64 -10.65
N ASP A 46 -21.55 51.77 -11.49
CA ASP A 46 -22.82 51.11 -11.22
C ASP A 46 -22.72 50.27 -9.94
N VAL A 47 -23.84 50.08 -9.24
CA VAL A 47 -23.92 49.33 -7.99
C VAL A 47 -23.34 47.93 -8.13
N SER A 48 -23.54 47.32 -9.29
CA SER A 48 -23.00 46.00 -9.62
C SER A 48 -21.47 45.91 -9.64
N PHE A 49 -20.80 47.05 -9.88
CA PHE A 49 -19.31 47.12 -9.93
C PHE A 49 -18.70 47.63 -8.64
N LEU A 50 -19.47 48.08 -7.65
CA LEU A 50 -18.92 48.60 -6.38
C LEU A 50 -18.14 47.53 -5.62
N LEU A 51 -18.68 46.32 -5.47
CA LEU A 51 -18.00 45.23 -4.77
C LEU A 51 -16.75 44.75 -5.54
N PRO A 52 -16.82 44.41 -6.86
CA PRO A 52 -15.66 44.05 -7.63
C PRO A 52 -14.56 45.12 -7.66
N LEU A 53 -14.93 46.39 -7.76
CA LEU A 53 -14.01 47.51 -7.76
C LEU A 53 -13.30 47.69 -6.42
N ALA A 54 -14.07 47.63 -5.33
CA ALA A 54 -13.55 47.69 -3.97
C ALA A 54 -12.58 46.57 -3.69
N ALA A 55 -12.92 45.32 -4.10
CA ALA A 55 -12.05 44.16 -3.98
C ALA A 55 -10.79 44.31 -4.83
N ALA A 56 -10.88 44.81 -6.07
CA ALA A 56 -9.72 45.02 -6.94
C ALA A 56 -8.76 46.09 -6.36
N LEU A 57 -9.30 47.16 -5.80
CA LEU A 57 -8.52 48.22 -5.20
C LEU A 57 -8.07 47.96 -3.75
N ASP A 58 -8.57 46.87 -3.14
CA ASP A 58 -8.32 46.50 -1.73
C ASP A 58 -8.78 47.55 -0.71
N VAL A 59 -9.93 48.14 -1.00
CA VAL A 59 -10.61 49.11 -0.18
C VAL A 59 -12.01 48.64 0.19
N SER A 60 -12.62 49.19 1.25
CA SER A 60 -14.01 48.89 1.55
C SER A 60 -14.94 49.67 0.60
N VAL A 61 -16.16 49.16 0.39
CA VAL A 61 -17.19 49.89 -0.37
C VAL A 61 -17.52 51.22 0.30
N GLY A 62 -17.43 51.28 1.63
CA GLY A 62 -17.63 52.54 2.40
C GLY A 62 -16.57 53.60 2.06
N GLU A 63 -15.28 53.23 2.00
CA GLU A 63 -14.16 54.11 1.60
C GLU A 63 -14.31 54.55 0.15
N LEU A 64 -14.67 53.60 -0.73
CA LEU A 64 -14.93 53.87 -2.13
C LEU A 64 -16.04 54.92 -2.32
N LEU A 65 -17.14 54.80 -1.60
CA LEU A 65 -18.28 55.71 -1.66
C LEU A 65 -18.04 57.05 -0.93
N ALA A 66 -17.20 57.05 0.13
CA ALA A 66 -16.74 58.25 0.81
C ALA A 66 -15.68 59.02 -0.03
N GLY A 67 -14.97 58.30 -0.94
CA GLY A 67 -13.89 58.88 -1.71
C GLY A 67 -12.67 59.27 -0.87
N GLU A 68 -12.48 58.56 0.25
CA GLU A 68 -11.34 58.75 1.17
C GLU A 68 -11.07 57.49 1.95
N SER A 69 -9.80 57.25 2.22
CA SER A 69 -9.39 56.16 3.11
C SER A 69 -9.79 56.47 4.53
N GLN A 70 -10.58 55.59 5.13
CA GLN A 70 -10.84 55.70 6.54
C GLN A 70 -9.72 55.04 7.32
N PRO A 71 -9.14 55.68 8.34
CA PRO A 71 -8.15 55.02 9.18
C PRO A 71 -8.80 53.81 9.83
N GLN A 72 -8.37 52.61 9.41
CA GLN A 72 -8.89 51.38 10.01
C GLN A 72 -8.56 51.37 11.49
N PRO A 73 -9.51 51.01 12.36
CA PRO A 73 -9.25 50.91 13.80
C PRO A 73 -8.01 50.03 14.02
N PRO A 74 -7.08 50.41 14.92
CA PRO A 74 -5.85 49.65 15.16
C PRO A 74 -6.11 48.16 15.50
N ALA A 75 -7.30 47.86 16.05
CA ALA A 75 -7.74 46.50 16.30
C ALA A 75 -7.94 45.65 15.02
N VAL A 76 -8.46 46.24 13.93
CA VAL A 76 -8.69 45.53 12.66
C VAL A 76 -7.35 45.27 11.94
N GLN A 77 -6.44 46.23 12.02
CA GLN A 77 -5.09 46.11 11.42
C GLN A 77 -4.27 45.10 12.20
N ALA A 78 -4.33 45.08 13.52
CA ALA A 78 -3.72 44.09 14.39
C ALA A 78 -4.31 42.67 14.15
N ALA A 79 -5.62 42.55 13.91
CA ALA A 79 -6.24 41.27 13.57
C ALA A 79 -5.78 40.74 12.21
N LYS A 80 -5.68 41.59 11.18
CA LYS A 80 -5.14 41.19 9.86
C LYS A 80 -3.68 40.73 9.94
N THR A 81 -2.84 41.44 10.72
CA THR A 81 -1.43 41.06 10.93
C THR A 81 -1.32 39.74 11.66
N ARG A 82 -2.07 39.53 12.74
CA ARG A 82 -2.10 38.25 13.48
C ARG A 82 -2.54 37.08 12.59
N THR A 83 -3.56 37.28 11.76
CA THR A 83 -4.04 36.24 10.85
C THR A 83 -2.98 35.93 9.79
N ALA A 84 -2.29 36.91 9.24
CA ALA A 84 -1.20 36.73 8.29
C ALA A 84 0.01 36.01 8.91
N GLU A 85 0.39 36.37 10.15
CA GLU A 85 1.45 35.71 10.90
C GLU A 85 1.08 34.25 11.23
N GLN A 86 -0.16 34.00 11.64
CA GLN A 86 -0.66 32.62 11.87
C GLN A 86 -0.64 31.81 10.59
N LEU A 87 -1.07 32.37 9.46
CA LEU A 87 -1.02 31.69 8.17
C LEU A 87 0.41 31.41 7.72
N ALA A 88 1.33 32.35 7.94
CA ALA A 88 2.74 32.18 7.62
C ALA A 88 3.41 31.13 8.51
N SER A 89 3.07 31.06 9.80
CA SER A 89 3.56 29.98 10.70
C SER A 89 3.02 28.62 10.27
N TYR A 90 1.74 28.53 9.94
CA TYR A 90 1.10 27.30 9.45
C TYR A 90 1.76 26.79 8.15
N THR A 91 2.05 27.68 7.20
CA THR A 91 2.72 27.30 5.95
C THR A 91 4.17 26.88 6.15
N ARG A 92 4.89 27.45 7.12
CA ARG A 92 6.24 27.04 7.50
C ARG A 92 6.28 25.62 8.10
N GLU A 93 5.29 25.25 8.91
CA GLU A 93 5.18 23.93 9.52
C GLU A 93 4.69 22.86 8.54
N LEU A 94 3.75 23.21 7.65
CA LEU A 94 3.21 22.28 6.65
C LEU A 94 4.22 21.88 5.56
N GLY A 95 5.10 22.79 5.17
CA GLY A 95 6.05 22.54 4.08
C GLY A 95 6.96 21.31 4.28
N PRO A 96 7.64 21.17 5.44
CA PRO A 96 8.45 19.99 5.76
C PRO A 96 7.60 18.72 5.88
N GLN A 97 6.40 18.80 6.48
CA GLN A 97 5.51 17.65 6.63
C GLN A 97 5.04 17.12 5.27
N LEU A 98 4.63 18.00 4.36
CA LEU A 98 4.24 17.62 3.00
C LEU A 98 5.39 17.01 2.20
N ARG A 99 6.62 17.54 2.34
CA ARG A 99 7.81 16.95 1.71
C ARG A 99 8.10 15.56 2.26
N ARG A 100 8.05 15.38 3.58
CA ARG A 100 8.22 14.08 4.22
C ARG A 100 7.15 13.08 3.76
N ARG A 101 5.88 13.49 3.71
CA ARG A 101 4.77 12.66 3.20
C ARG A 101 5.03 12.21 1.77
N ARG A 102 5.37 13.14 0.86
CA ARG A 102 5.67 12.79 -0.55
C ARG A 102 6.84 11.81 -0.65
N ALA A 103 7.94 12.05 0.05
CA ALA A 103 9.10 11.17 0.03
C ALA A 103 8.76 9.74 0.47
N CYS A 104 8.01 9.61 1.56
CA CYS A 104 7.61 8.29 2.05
C CYS A 104 6.57 7.61 1.16
N THR A 105 5.65 8.35 0.53
CA THR A 105 4.71 7.77 -0.45
C THR A 105 5.47 7.21 -1.66
N VAL A 106 6.46 7.95 -2.17
CA VAL A 106 7.33 7.48 -3.25
C VAL A 106 8.12 6.24 -2.82
N LEU A 107 8.70 6.26 -1.62
CA LEU A 107 9.43 5.10 -1.08
C LEU A 107 8.53 3.88 -0.91
N ALA A 108 7.31 4.04 -0.39
CA ALA A 108 6.34 2.95 -0.29
C ALA A 108 5.97 2.39 -1.65
N GLY A 109 5.77 3.26 -2.66
CA GLY A 109 5.53 2.85 -4.05
C GLY A 109 6.68 2.04 -4.64
N LEU A 110 7.93 2.49 -4.41
CA LEU A 110 9.13 1.77 -4.86
C LEU A 110 9.26 0.39 -4.18
N LEU A 111 8.96 0.30 -2.89
CA LEU A 111 8.98 -0.98 -2.16
C LEU A 111 7.91 -1.95 -2.65
N LEU A 112 6.69 -1.47 -2.93
CA LEU A 112 5.63 -2.29 -3.52
C LEU A 112 5.98 -2.75 -4.93
N PHE A 113 6.59 -1.87 -5.74
CA PHE A 113 7.09 -2.24 -7.06
C PHE A 113 8.20 -3.29 -6.97
N ALA A 114 9.16 -3.13 -6.05
CA ALA A 114 10.22 -4.12 -5.82
C ALA A 114 9.65 -5.47 -5.35
N ALA A 115 8.64 -5.46 -4.46
CA ALA A 115 7.95 -6.67 -4.03
C ALA A 115 7.31 -7.40 -5.22
N ALA A 116 6.53 -6.69 -6.04
CA ALA A 116 5.89 -7.26 -7.22
C ALA A 116 6.91 -7.76 -8.26
N PHE A 117 7.99 -7.01 -8.47
CA PHE A 117 9.06 -7.39 -9.39
C PHE A 117 9.77 -8.67 -8.94
N LEU A 118 10.10 -8.80 -7.65
CA LEU A 118 10.72 -10.02 -7.10
C LEU A 118 9.79 -11.22 -7.18
N SER A 119 8.49 -11.04 -6.88
CA SER A 119 7.50 -12.12 -7.05
C SER A 119 7.38 -12.56 -8.50
N LEU A 120 7.41 -11.61 -9.45
CA LEU A 120 7.39 -11.91 -10.88
C LEU A 120 8.66 -12.64 -11.34
N GLN A 121 9.85 -12.23 -10.86
CA GLN A 121 11.11 -12.92 -11.16
C GLN A 121 11.12 -14.34 -10.58
N PHE A 122 10.60 -14.50 -9.37
CA PHE A 122 10.43 -15.81 -8.76
C PHE A 122 9.53 -16.71 -9.61
N LEU A 123 8.37 -16.20 -10.04
CA LEU A 123 7.46 -16.90 -10.94
C LEU A 123 8.15 -17.27 -12.27
N ARG A 124 8.89 -16.33 -12.87
CA ARG A 124 9.65 -16.56 -14.12
C ARG A 124 10.68 -17.66 -13.97
N LEU A 125 11.41 -17.71 -12.84
CA LEU A 125 12.37 -18.76 -12.55
C LEU A 125 11.69 -20.13 -12.40
N LEU A 126 10.52 -20.18 -11.77
CA LEU A 126 9.73 -21.40 -11.62
C LEU A 126 9.22 -21.92 -12.97
N MET A 127 8.75 -21.02 -13.85
CA MET A 127 8.14 -21.36 -15.14
C MET A 127 9.17 -21.57 -16.26
N GLY A 128 10.39 -21.06 -16.10
CA GLY A 128 11.40 -21.01 -17.16
C GLY A 128 12.17 -22.30 -17.41
N GLY A 129 11.78 -23.44 -16.82
CA GLY A 129 12.42 -24.75 -17.07
C GLY A 129 13.87 -24.89 -16.57
N ALA A 130 14.55 -23.79 -16.23
CA ALA A 130 15.89 -23.81 -15.68
C ALA A 130 15.94 -24.40 -14.26
N GLY A 131 14.78 -24.63 -13.67
CA GLY A 131 14.61 -25.23 -12.37
C GLY A 131 15.24 -24.42 -11.24
N ILE A 132 14.76 -24.63 -10.03
CA ILE A 132 15.37 -24.07 -8.80
C ILE A 132 16.73 -24.77 -8.52
N HIS A 133 17.15 -25.69 -9.37
CA HIS A 133 18.25 -26.59 -9.18
C HIS A 133 19.65 -25.94 -9.01
N GLY A 134 19.81 -24.71 -9.51
CA GLY A 134 21.04 -23.93 -9.36
C GLY A 134 21.01 -22.85 -8.28
N LEU A 135 19.86 -22.61 -7.63
CA LEU A 135 19.75 -21.58 -6.60
C LEU A 135 20.14 -22.12 -5.22
N SER A 136 20.92 -21.34 -4.49
CA SER A 136 21.18 -21.64 -3.08
C SER A 136 19.90 -21.46 -2.24
N VAL A 137 19.82 -22.11 -1.08
CA VAL A 137 18.72 -21.94 -0.12
C VAL A 137 18.50 -20.48 0.21
N THR A 138 19.61 -19.77 0.41
CA THR A 138 19.58 -18.34 0.74
C THR A 138 18.95 -17.53 -0.37
N SER A 139 19.26 -17.81 -1.64
CA SER A 139 18.64 -17.14 -2.79
C SER A 139 17.14 -17.42 -2.88
N LEU A 140 16.73 -18.65 -2.63
CA LEU A 140 15.32 -19.05 -2.68
C LEU A 140 14.52 -18.44 -1.51
N LEU A 141 15.06 -18.48 -0.28
CA LEU A 141 14.45 -17.81 0.87
C LEU A 141 14.31 -16.31 0.64
N LEU A 142 15.34 -15.67 0.09
CA LEU A 142 15.30 -14.25 -0.22
C LEU A 142 14.21 -13.92 -1.24
N LEU A 143 14.07 -14.72 -2.30
CA LEU A 143 13.05 -14.51 -3.34
C LEU A 143 11.62 -14.68 -2.83
N VAL A 144 11.41 -15.53 -1.81
CA VAL A 144 10.09 -15.75 -1.20
C VAL A 144 9.81 -14.72 -0.08
N VAL A 145 10.78 -14.45 0.77
CA VAL A 145 10.57 -13.64 1.98
C VAL A 145 10.70 -12.14 1.71
N LEU A 146 11.61 -11.71 0.84
CA LEU A 146 11.82 -10.28 0.55
C LEU A 146 10.59 -9.55 0.02
N PRO A 147 9.80 -10.10 -0.94
CA PRO A 147 8.57 -9.45 -1.39
C PRO A 147 7.60 -9.17 -0.25
N PHE A 148 7.44 -10.15 0.65
CA PHE A 148 6.60 -10.01 1.85
C PHE A 148 7.12 -8.91 2.79
N VAL A 149 8.43 -8.88 3.07
CA VAL A 149 9.06 -7.86 3.92
C VAL A 149 8.88 -6.48 3.32
N PHE A 150 9.11 -6.33 2.01
CA PHE A 150 8.95 -5.05 1.31
C PHE A 150 7.51 -4.57 1.31
N ALA A 151 6.55 -5.46 1.03
CA ALA A 151 5.15 -5.12 1.07
C ALA A 151 4.70 -4.70 2.47
N THR A 152 5.09 -5.45 3.51
CA THR A 152 4.77 -5.14 4.91
C THR A 152 5.35 -3.78 5.31
N PHE A 153 6.61 -3.52 4.95
CA PHE A 153 7.27 -2.25 5.25
C PHE A 153 6.65 -1.07 4.48
N ALA A 154 6.27 -1.28 3.23
CA ALA A 154 5.56 -0.29 2.43
C ALA A 154 4.21 0.09 3.05
N PHE A 155 3.41 -0.89 3.47
CA PHE A 155 2.14 -0.62 4.14
C PHE A 155 2.33 0.05 5.50
N TRP A 156 3.37 -0.32 6.24
CA TRP A 156 3.72 0.36 7.49
C TRP A 156 4.12 1.83 7.26
N LEU A 157 4.94 2.11 6.24
CA LEU A 157 5.26 3.48 5.83
C LEU A 157 4.02 4.26 5.43
N LEU A 158 3.14 3.69 4.60
CA LEU A 158 1.89 4.33 4.21
C LEU A 158 1.03 4.67 5.42
N ARG A 159 0.98 3.78 6.42
CA ARG A 159 0.27 4.03 7.66
C ARG A 159 0.86 5.20 8.46
N LEU A 160 2.19 5.29 8.59
CA LEU A 160 2.85 6.41 9.25
C LEU A 160 2.58 7.76 8.58
N LEU A 161 2.32 7.74 7.27
CA LEU A 161 2.10 8.93 6.46
C LEU A 161 0.66 9.43 6.48
N CYS A 162 -0.27 8.50 6.59
CA CYS A 162 -1.69 8.81 6.64
C CYS A 162 -2.11 9.21 8.08
N THR A 163 -1.50 10.26 8.64
CA THR A 163 -1.86 10.79 9.96
C THR A 163 -3.27 11.39 10.02
N ASP A 164 -3.93 11.56 8.88
CA ASP A 164 -5.23 12.24 8.76
C ASP A 164 -6.43 11.27 8.80
N GLY A 165 -6.33 10.19 9.54
CA GLY A 165 -7.45 9.28 9.78
C GLY A 165 -7.69 8.22 8.71
N LEU A 166 -7.17 8.35 7.48
CA LEU A 166 -7.38 7.35 6.42
C LEU A 166 -6.70 6.01 6.75
N ALA A 167 -5.49 6.07 7.29
CA ALA A 167 -4.74 4.86 7.69
C ALA A 167 -5.33 4.18 8.93
N GLU A 168 -6.07 4.93 9.73
CA GLU A 168 -6.80 4.39 10.89
C GLU A 168 -8.13 3.79 10.50
N THR A 169 -8.60 4.00 9.26
CA THR A 169 -9.84 3.40 8.79
C THR A 169 -9.71 1.87 8.81
N ARG A 170 -10.77 1.23 9.30
CA ARG A 170 -10.86 -0.24 9.27
C ARG A 170 -10.71 -0.80 7.86
N ALA A 171 -11.11 -0.05 6.83
CA ALA A 171 -10.99 -0.44 5.44
C ALA A 171 -9.53 -0.50 4.99
N PHE A 172 -8.71 0.51 5.27
CA PHE A 172 -7.28 0.52 4.90
C PHE A 172 -6.52 -0.62 5.59
N ARG A 173 -6.73 -0.81 6.90
CA ARG A 173 -6.09 -1.91 7.65
C ARG A 173 -6.47 -3.29 7.11
N ARG A 174 -7.74 -3.49 6.74
CA ARG A 174 -8.18 -4.74 6.10
C ARG A 174 -7.56 -4.94 4.73
N ALA A 175 -7.53 -3.89 3.89
CA ALA A 175 -6.95 -3.96 2.56
C ALA A 175 -5.45 -4.28 2.61
N SER A 176 -4.68 -3.65 3.52
CA SER A 176 -3.25 -3.93 3.68
C SER A 176 -3.00 -5.36 4.19
N ALA A 177 -3.78 -5.84 5.15
CA ALA A 177 -3.69 -7.21 5.64
C ALA A 177 -4.03 -8.22 4.54
N MET A 178 -5.06 -7.96 3.72
CA MET A 178 -5.41 -8.81 2.57
C MET A 178 -4.31 -8.84 1.52
N ALA A 179 -3.74 -7.68 1.17
CA ALA A 179 -2.68 -7.59 0.17
C ALA A 179 -1.42 -8.36 0.60
N VAL A 180 -1.00 -8.20 1.86
CA VAL A 180 0.17 -8.90 2.40
C VAL A 180 -0.08 -10.41 2.50
N ALA A 181 -1.26 -10.83 3.00
CA ALA A 181 -1.62 -12.25 3.06
C ALA A 181 -1.75 -12.86 1.66
N GLY A 182 -2.31 -12.12 0.70
CA GLY A 182 -2.45 -12.54 -0.68
C GLY A 182 -1.10 -12.71 -1.37
N LEU A 183 -0.17 -11.76 -1.20
CA LEU A 183 1.18 -11.85 -1.75
C LEU A 183 1.94 -13.06 -1.17
N TRP A 184 1.84 -13.26 0.14
CA TRP A 184 2.44 -14.42 0.80
C TRP A 184 1.89 -15.74 0.26
N LEU A 185 0.56 -15.87 0.15
CA LEU A 185 -0.06 -17.07 -0.41
C LEU A 185 0.31 -17.29 -1.87
N PHE A 186 0.38 -16.23 -2.66
CA PHE A 186 0.80 -16.29 -4.05
C PHE A 186 2.22 -16.85 -4.16
N ASP A 187 3.19 -16.23 -3.50
CA ASP A 187 4.59 -16.66 -3.58
C ASP A 187 4.78 -18.08 -3.08
N LEU A 188 4.15 -18.45 -1.95
CA LEU A 188 4.29 -19.80 -1.41
C LEU A 188 3.47 -20.85 -2.16
N TYR A 189 2.31 -20.49 -2.70
CA TYR A 189 1.56 -21.40 -3.58
C TYR A 189 2.40 -21.76 -4.80
N PHE A 190 2.97 -20.77 -5.47
CA PHE A 190 3.82 -21.03 -6.62
C PHE A 190 5.11 -21.77 -6.23
N ALA A 191 5.71 -21.43 -5.08
CA ALA A 191 6.89 -22.14 -4.59
C ALA A 191 6.62 -23.61 -4.29
N THR A 192 5.43 -23.95 -3.79
CA THR A 192 5.09 -25.33 -3.42
C THR A 192 4.47 -26.11 -4.58
N ALA A 193 3.57 -25.49 -5.35
CA ALA A 193 2.84 -26.16 -6.42
C ALA A 193 3.66 -26.32 -7.70
N PHE A 194 4.58 -25.38 -8.00
CA PHE A 194 5.31 -25.35 -9.28
C PHE A 194 6.82 -25.47 -9.12
N SER A 195 7.33 -25.71 -7.91
CA SER A 195 8.76 -25.92 -7.67
C SER A 195 9.26 -27.16 -8.39
N GLY A 196 10.12 -26.94 -9.40
CA GLY A 196 10.66 -28.04 -10.22
C GLY A 196 9.70 -28.54 -11.30
N CYS A 197 8.71 -27.73 -11.70
CA CYS A 197 7.83 -28.03 -12.81
C CYS A 197 8.65 -28.17 -14.12
N VAL A 198 8.59 -29.33 -14.75
CA VAL A 198 9.28 -29.63 -16.01
C VAL A 198 8.32 -29.51 -17.19
N ALA A 199 7.05 -29.79 -17.00
CA ALA A 199 6.00 -29.69 -18.01
C ALA A 199 4.60 -29.57 -17.38
N PHE A 200 3.62 -29.15 -18.18
CA PHE A 200 2.19 -29.18 -17.84
C PHE A 200 1.44 -30.26 -18.64
N PRO A 201 1.74 -31.57 -18.47
CA PRO A 201 1.02 -32.61 -19.20
C PRO A 201 -0.26 -32.99 -18.44
N VAL A 202 -1.25 -32.10 -18.47
CA VAL A 202 -2.57 -32.35 -17.84
C VAL A 202 -3.20 -33.65 -18.33
N LEU A 203 -2.88 -34.06 -19.56
CA LEU A 203 -3.45 -35.27 -20.20
C LEU A 203 -2.66 -36.53 -19.93
N ASP A 204 -1.36 -36.47 -19.55
CA ASP A 204 -0.52 -37.64 -19.36
C ASP A 204 -0.62 -38.28 -17.98
N PHE A 205 -1.18 -37.54 -16.98
CA PHE A 205 -1.36 -38.07 -15.63
C PHE A 205 -2.18 -39.35 -15.61
N TRP A 206 -3.30 -39.40 -16.36
CA TRP A 206 -4.21 -40.54 -16.38
C TRP A 206 -3.70 -41.71 -17.25
N ARG A 207 -2.72 -41.44 -18.09
CA ARG A 207 -2.08 -42.45 -18.95
C ARG A 207 -0.88 -43.11 -18.29
N ASP A 208 -0.33 -42.53 -17.21
CA ASP A 208 0.81 -43.10 -16.49
C ASP A 208 0.32 -44.19 -15.51
N PRO A 209 0.60 -45.48 -15.76
CA PRO A 209 0.18 -46.56 -14.88
C PRO A 209 0.84 -46.51 -13.50
N SER A 210 1.89 -45.70 -13.33
CA SER A 210 2.61 -45.50 -12.06
C SER A 210 2.03 -44.39 -11.17
N TRP A 211 0.92 -43.75 -11.56
CA TRP A 211 0.36 -42.62 -10.79
C TRP A 211 0.08 -42.96 -9.31
N GLN A 212 -0.28 -44.25 -9.03
CA GLN A 212 -0.53 -44.71 -7.67
C GLN A 212 0.74 -44.70 -6.80
N ALA A 213 1.92 -44.90 -7.38
CA ALA A 213 3.19 -44.80 -6.68
C ALA A 213 3.56 -43.34 -6.32
N ASN A 214 2.94 -42.39 -7.02
CA ASN A 214 3.16 -40.96 -6.80
C ASN A 214 2.14 -40.31 -5.82
N VAL A 215 1.32 -41.11 -5.15
CA VAL A 215 0.32 -40.66 -4.18
C VAL A 215 0.62 -41.25 -2.81
N ASN A 216 0.88 -40.38 -1.83
CA ASN A 216 1.05 -40.80 -0.44
C ASN A 216 -0.24 -40.52 0.33
N LEU A 217 -0.99 -41.58 0.66
CA LEU A 217 -2.18 -41.53 1.51
C LEU A 217 -1.91 -42.04 2.92
N VAL A 218 -0.69 -42.49 3.22
CA VAL A 218 -0.32 -43.01 4.55
C VAL A 218 0.16 -41.86 5.42
N PRO A 219 -0.63 -41.48 6.45
CA PRO A 219 -0.25 -40.37 7.33
C PRO A 219 1.07 -40.67 8.06
N PHE A 220 1.84 -39.62 8.30
CA PHE A 220 3.14 -39.63 8.99
C PHE A 220 4.27 -40.38 8.33
N ARG A 221 4.09 -40.96 7.13
CA ARG A 221 5.14 -41.71 6.43
C ARG A 221 6.34 -40.84 6.11
N GLN A 222 6.13 -39.69 5.47
CA GLN A 222 7.22 -38.78 5.12
C GLN A 222 7.76 -38.00 6.33
N ILE A 223 6.87 -37.57 7.21
CA ILE A 223 7.25 -36.90 8.46
C ILE A 223 8.18 -37.79 9.28
N MET A 224 7.85 -39.08 9.42
CA MET A 224 8.67 -40.04 10.16
C MET A 224 10.01 -40.27 9.48
N GLN A 225 10.02 -40.45 8.16
CA GLN A 225 11.26 -40.58 7.39
C GLN A 225 12.15 -39.36 7.55
N TYR A 226 11.56 -38.16 7.51
CA TYR A 226 12.27 -36.91 7.75
C TYR A 226 12.91 -36.84 9.16
N LEU A 227 12.14 -37.18 10.20
CA LEU A 227 12.62 -37.20 11.58
C LEU A 227 13.73 -38.25 11.79
N LEU A 228 13.60 -39.44 11.20
CA LEU A 228 14.63 -40.48 11.24
C LEU A 228 15.93 -40.01 10.58
N CYS A 229 15.86 -39.30 9.45
CA CYS A 229 17.02 -38.72 8.80
C CYS A 229 17.71 -37.63 9.64
N LEU A 230 16.92 -36.80 10.34
CA LEU A 230 17.47 -35.82 11.27
C LEU A 230 18.24 -36.48 12.43
N VAL A 231 17.73 -37.57 12.98
CA VAL A 231 18.33 -38.28 14.13
C VAL A 231 19.52 -39.15 13.70
N SER A 232 19.42 -39.83 12.54
CA SER A 232 20.49 -40.73 12.08
C SER A 232 21.66 -40.02 11.42
N GLY A 233 21.54 -38.73 11.07
CA GLY A 233 22.54 -38.01 10.32
C GLY A 233 22.73 -38.51 8.88
N GLN A 234 21.97 -39.52 8.45
CA GLN A 234 22.03 -40.06 7.11
C GLN A 234 21.21 -39.21 6.15
N GLY A 235 21.76 -38.85 5.00
CA GLY A 235 21.04 -38.07 3.98
C GLY A 235 19.74 -38.75 3.55
N TYR A 236 18.68 -37.98 3.44
CA TYR A 236 17.34 -38.40 3.02
C TYR A 236 17.35 -38.89 1.57
N LEU A 237 17.75 -40.10 1.31
CA LEU A 237 18.08 -40.72 0.01
C LEU A 237 19.54 -40.53 -0.39
N SER A 238 20.16 -41.60 -0.83
CA SER A 238 21.55 -41.76 -1.26
C SER A 238 21.93 -40.91 -2.48
N GLY A 239 21.99 -39.60 -2.28
CA GLY A 239 22.39 -38.62 -3.30
C GLY A 239 22.24 -37.23 -2.73
N GLY A 240 23.33 -36.57 -2.37
CA GLY A 240 23.44 -35.35 -1.60
C GLY A 240 22.59 -34.12 -2.05
N GLY A 241 21.87 -34.20 -3.17
CA GLY A 241 20.94 -33.19 -3.64
C GLY A 241 19.51 -33.33 -3.08
N TYR A 242 19.13 -34.53 -2.64
CA TYR A 242 17.76 -34.81 -2.22
C TYR A 242 17.49 -34.49 -0.75
N ALA A 243 18.48 -34.60 0.11
CA ALA A 243 18.35 -34.26 1.54
C ALA A 243 17.94 -32.80 1.73
N PHE A 244 18.56 -31.92 0.98
CA PHE A 244 18.30 -30.48 1.04
C PHE A 244 16.89 -30.11 0.57
N ARG A 245 16.42 -30.71 -0.51
CA ARG A 245 15.06 -30.47 -1.05
C ARG A 245 13.98 -30.94 -0.09
N GLY A 246 14.21 -32.06 0.60
CA GLY A 246 13.31 -32.57 1.65
C GLY A 246 13.17 -31.59 2.82
N HIS A 247 14.29 -31.03 3.30
CA HIS A 247 14.27 -30.01 4.35
C HIS A 247 13.51 -28.75 3.93
N PHE A 248 13.78 -28.25 2.74
CA PHE A 248 13.12 -27.05 2.22
C PHE A 248 11.60 -27.29 2.06
N ALA A 249 11.21 -28.39 1.43
CA ALA A 249 9.80 -28.73 1.24
C ALA A 249 9.06 -28.90 2.56
N PHE A 250 9.69 -29.54 3.56
CA PHE A 250 9.13 -29.70 4.91
C PHE A 250 8.81 -28.34 5.55
N TRP A 251 9.80 -27.43 5.60
CA TRP A 251 9.61 -26.12 6.21
C TRP A 251 8.66 -25.23 5.41
N MET A 252 8.67 -25.29 4.09
CA MET A 252 7.75 -24.55 3.25
C MET A 252 6.30 -24.98 3.52
N ASN A 253 6.02 -26.28 3.61
CA ASN A 253 4.69 -26.77 3.97
C ASN A 253 4.25 -26.29 5.36
N PHE A 254 5.17 -26.27 6.33
CA PHE A 254 4.88 -25.77 7.68
C PHE A 254 4.56 -24.27 7.69
N PHE A 255 5.26 -23.45 6.91
CA PHE A 255 5.11 -21.98 6.93
C PHE A 255 4.06 -21.43 5.98
N VAL A 256 3.52 -22.21 5.05
CA VAL A 256 2.64 -21.72 3.96
C VAL A 256 1.44 -20.91 4.47
N PHE A 257 0.80 -21.33 5.54
CA PHE A 257 -0.35 -20.63 6.11
C PHE A 257 -0.03 -19.74 7.32
N SER A 258 1.25 -19.56 7.67
CA SER A 258 1.69 -18.78 8.82
C SER A 258 1.15 -17.34 8.80
N VAL A 259 1.41 -16.62 7.73
CA VAL A 259 1.02 -15.21 7.57
C VAL A 259 -0.49 -15.04 7.40
N PRO A 260 -1.18 -15.78 6.53
CA PRO A 260 -2.64 -15.72 6.46
C PRO A 260 -3.31 -15.95 7.80
N VAL A 261 -2.90 -16.96 8.57
CA VAL A 261 -3.49 -17.26 9.88
C VAL A 261 -3.27 -16.12 10.88
N LEU A 262 -2.14 -15.42 10.83
CA LEU A 262 -1.87 -14.27 11.67
C LEU A 262 -2.70 -13.04 11.28
N LEU A 263 -2.97 -12.83 9.98
CA LEU A 263 -3.61 -11.63 9.45
C LEU A 263 -5.13 -11.76 9.27
N LEU A 264 -5.66 -12.94 8.96
CA LEU A 264 -7.09 -13.16 8.75
C LEU A 264 -7.99 -12.71 9.91
N PRO A 265 -7.61 -12.86 11.19
CA PRO A 265 -8.38 -12.30 12.31
C PRO A 265 -8.52 -10.79 12.30
N ARG A 266 -7.65 -10.08 11.57
CA ARG A 266 -7.70 -8.63 11.35
C ARG A 266 -8.66 -8.25 10.24
N ILE A 267 -8.80 -9.11 9.25
CA ILE A 267 -9.71 -8.94 8.11
C ILE A 267 -11.15 -9.18 8.58
N SER A 268 -11.40 -10.29 9.26
CA SER A 268 -12.75 -10.63 9.73
C SER A 268 -12.73 -11.41 11.06
N PRO A 269 -13.65 -11.08 12.00
CA PRO A 269 -13.77 -11.81 13.28
C PRO A 269 -14.04 -13.31 13.13
N ARG A 270 -14.64 -13.74 12.00
CA ARG A 270 -14.94 -15.15 11.72
C ARG A 270 -13.67 -16.02 11.71
N TRP A 271 -12.51 -15.45 11.41
CA TRP A 271 -11.21 -16.13 11.33
C TRP A 271 -10.43 -16.19 12.66
N ARG A 272 -11.05 -15.83 13.80
CA ARG A 272 -10.37 -15.85 15.10
C ARG A 272 -10.25 -17.22 15.74
N GLY A 273 -11.05 -18.19 15.32
CA GLY A 273 -11.09 -19.52 15.90
C GLY A 273 -9.97 -20.43 15.39
N ALA A 274 -9.54 -21.40 16.21
CA ALA A 274 -8.60 -22.45 15.78
C ALA A 274 -9.17 -23.26 14.61
N GLY A 275 -10.46 -23.55 14.64
CA GLY A 275 -11.13 -24.26 13.55
C GLY A 275 -11.00 -23.55 12.20
N ALA A 276 -11.07 -22.21 12.18
CA ALA A 276 -10.87 -21.46 10.94
C ALA A 276 -9.45 -21.59 10.40
N ALA A 277 -8.42 -21.59 11.25
CA ALA A 277 -7.04 -21.80 10.85
C ALA A 277 -6.83 -23.22 10.28
N VAL A 278 -7.42 -24.22 10.93
CA VAL A 278 -7.41 -25.63 10.45
C VAL A 278 -8.10 -25.74 9.09
N TRP A 279 -9.32 -25.20 8.96
CA TRP A 279 -10.05 -25.22 7.68
C TRP A 279 -9.32 -24.54 6.56
N LEU A 280 -8.69 -23.38 6.83
CA LEU A 280 -7.85 -22.70 5.85
C LEU A 280 -6.69 -23.60 5.36
N ALA A 281 -6.01 -24.26 6.30
CA ALA A 281 -4.87 -25.12 5.98
C ALA A 281 -5.29 -26.41 5.25
N VAL A 282 -6.40 -27.01 5.65
CA VAL A 282 -6.94 -28.20 4.98
C VAL A 282 -7.38 -27.87 3.56
N LEU A 283 -8.26 -26.88 3.40
CA LEU A 283 -8.80 -26.53 2.08
C LEU A 283 -7.71 -25.98 1.16
N GLY A 284 -6.92 -25.01 1.64
CA GLY A 284 -5.82 -24.43 0.85
C GLY A 284 -4.72 -25.46 0.57
N GLY A 285 -4.42 -26.32 1.56
CA GLY A 285 -3.48 -27.42 1.40
C GLY A 285 -3.95 -28.43 0.35
N SER A 286 -5.22 -28.80 0.37
CA SER A 286 -5.81 -29.70 -0.63
C SER A 286 -5.78 -29.09 -2.03
N VAL A 287 -6.02 -27.79 -2.17
CA VAL A 287 -5.88 -27.10 -3.47
C VAL A 287 -4.46 -27.22 -4.00
N ILE A 288 -3.43 -27.02 -3.16
CA ILE A 288 -2.03 -27.15 -3.56
C ILE A 288 -1.76 -28.59 -4.02
N GLU A 289 -2.14 -29.60 -3.24
CA GLU A 289 -1.89 -31.00 -3.56
C GLU A 289 -2.62 -31.42 -4.85
N VAL A 290 -3.87 -30.99 -5.02
CA VAL A 290 -4.63 -31.25 -6.26
C VAL A 290 -3.96 -30.58 -7.44
N THR A 291 -3.43 -29.36 -7.30
CA THR A 291 -2.66 -28.71 -8.38
C THR A 291 -1.43 -29.52 -8.74
N GLN A 292 -0.71 -30.09 -7.77
CA GLN A 292 0.48 -30.91 -8.01
C GLN A 292 0.17 -32.21 -8.75
N LEU A 293 -1.06 -32.75 -8.66
CA LEU A 293 -1.46 -33.89 -9.49
C LEU A 293 -1.43 -33.58 -10.98
N PHE A 294 -1.72 -32.33 -11.35
CA PHE A 294 -1.76 -31.88 -12.76
C PHE A 294 -0.45 -31.29 -13.26
N VAL A 295 0.54 -31.14 -12.38
CA VAL A 295 1.86 -30.57 -12.71
C VAL A 295 2.93 -31.64 -12.50
N ARG A 296 3.75 -31.90 -13.53
CA ARG A 296 4.90 -32.81 -13.39
C ARG A 296 6.00 -32.12 -12.60
N ILE A 297 6.28 -32.61 -11.39
CA ILE A 297 7.30 -32.10 -10.50
C ILE A 297 8.39 -33.18 -10.35
N ASP A 298 9.59 -32.95 -10.90
CA ASP A 298 10.69 -33.90 -10.81
C ASP A 298 11.32 -33.99 -9.40
N THR A 299 10.96 -33.09 -8.51
CA THR A 299 11.62 -32.95 -7.21
C THR A 299 10.80 -33.45 -6.04
N ALA A 300 9.52 -33.66 -6.23
CA ALA A 300 8.65 -34.19 -5.18
C ALA A 300 8.62 -35.72 -5.25
N PRO A 301 8.78 -36.41 -4.10
CA PRO A 301 8.67 -37.87 -4.07
C PRO A 301 7.24 -38.34 -4.39
N PHE A 302 6.26 -37.49 -4.13
CA PHE A 302 4.85 -37.77 -4.42
C PHE A 302 4.19 -36.52 -5.05
N ARG A 303 3.23 -36.76 -5.94
CA ARG A 303 2.39 -35.71 -6.54
C ARG A 303 1.25 -35.27 -5.65
N PHE A 304 0.81 -36.14 -4.75
CA PHE A 304 -0.19 -35.88 -3.71
C PHE A 304 0.30 -36.45 -2.39
N ASP A 305 0.34 -35.62 -1.36
CA ASP A 305 0.90 -36.02 -0.08
C ASP A 305 0.05 -35.55 1.10
N VAL A 306 -0.56 -36.49 1.81
CA VAL A 306 -1.33 -36.22 3.02
C VAL A 306 -0.44 -35.61 4.13
N ASP A 307 0.82 -35.99 4.21
CA ASP A 307 1.75 -35.45 5.21
C ASP A 307 2.03 -33.98 4.99
N ALA A 308 2.04 -33.51 3.74
CA ALA A 308 2.15 -32.09 3.43
C ALA A 308 0.93 -31.30 3.96
N ILE A 309 -0.28 -31.85 3.82
CA ILE A 309 -1.50 -31.27 4.39
C ILE A 309 -1.42 -31.25 5.94
N LEU A 310 -0.96 -32.33 6.57
CA LEU A 310 -0.81 -32.41 8.02
C LEU A 310 0.20 -31.39 8.54
N LEU A 311 1.33 -31.19 7.86
CA LEU A 311 2.33 -30.16 8.18
C LEU A 311 1.75 -28.75 8.07
N ARG A 312 0.98 -28.49 7.04
CA ARG A 312 0.31 -27.18 6.86
C ARG A 312 -0.71 -26.90 7.98
N VAL A 313 -1.46 -27.92 8.38
CA VAL A 313 -2.39 -27.82 9.53
C VAL A 313 -1.61 -27.58 10.82
N LEU A 314 -0.54 -28.33 11.06
CA LEU A 314 0.30 -28.15 12.24
C LEU A 314 0.87 -26.72 12.27
N GLY A 315 1.45 -26.25 11.18
CA GLY A 315 1.94 -24.88 11.04
C GLY A 315 0.86 -23.83 11.31
N ALA A 316 -0.32 -24.00 10.70
CA ALA A 316 -1.45 -23.10 10.92
C ALA A 316 -1.87 -23.01 12.38
N VAL A 317 -1.94 -24.15 13.10
CA VAL A 317 -2.27 -24.18 14.53
C VAL A 317 -1.19 -23.51 15.38
N VAL A 318 0.08 -23.78 15.08
CA VAL A 318 1.22 -23.16 15.79
C VAL A 318 1.17 -21.64 15.60
N PHE A 319 1.02 -21.14 14.37
CA PHE A 319 0.96 -19.71 14.11
C PHE A 319 -0.32 -19.05 14.63
N TRP A 320 -1.44 -19.76 14.66
CA TRP A 320 -2.63 -19.30 15.36
C TRP A 320 -2.37 -19.10 16.85
N ARG A 321 -1.65 -20.03 17.51
CA ARG A 321 -1.21 -19.87 18.91
C ARG A 321 -0.27 -18.69 19.07
N ILE A 322 0.73 -18.56 18.22
CA ILE A 322 1.69 -17.44 18.21
C ILE A 322 0.94 -16.10 18.09
N GLY A 323 -0.05 -16.00 17.21
CA GLY A 323 -0.87 -14.80 17.04
C GLY A 323 -1.67 -14.37 18.26
N ARG A 324 -1.86 -15.28 19.24
CA ARG A 324 -2.51 -15.00 20.52
C ARG A 324 -1.57 -14.45 21.59
N ILE A 325 -0.27 -14.57 21.42
CA ILE A 325 0.74 -14.02 22.32
C ILE A 325 0.57 -12.48 22.38
N PRO A 326 0.46 -11.89 23.60
CA PRO A 326 0.17 -10.46 23.73
C PRO A 326 1.13 -9.54 22.97
N ALA A 327 2.42 -9.86 22.97
CA ALA A 327 3.44 -9.11 22.24
C ALA A 327 3.22 -9.16 20.73
N VAL A 328 2.95 -10.36 20.18
CA VAL A 328 2.66 -10.55 18.74
C VAL A 328 1.36 -9.85 18.37
N LYS A 329 0.32 -9.96 19.19
CA LYS A 329 -0.96 -9.28 18.99
C LYS A 329 -0.79 -7.76 18.97
N LYS A 330 0.04 -7.20 19.86
CA LYS A 330 0.38 -5.76 19.89
C LYS A 330 1.16 -5.35 18.64
N LEU A 331 2.17 -6.13 18.25
CA LEU A 331 2.95 -5.90 17.03
C LEU A 331 2.08 -5.88 15.78
N LEU A 332 1.25 -6.91 15.59
CA LEU A 332 0.31 -6.98 14.46
C LEU A 332 -0.71 -5.84 14.46
N ALA A 333 -1.15 -5.37 15.66
CA ALA A 333 -2.03 -4.20 15.76
C ALA A 333 -1.33 -2.90 15.38
N HIS A 334 0.00 -2.85 15.54
CA HIS A 334 0.79 -1.70 15.15
C HIS A 334 1.07 -1.69 13.65
N LEU A 335 1.25 -2.86 13.04
CA LEU A 335 1.57 -3.00 11.61
C LEU A 335 0.30 -2.92 10.72
N PHE A 336 -0.79 -3.53 11.15
CA PHE A 336 -2.05 -3.70 10.43
C PHE A 336 -3.25 -3.31 11.33
#